data_171fd8b3f30dd04086fc81652b75e479
#
_entry.id   171fd8b3f30dd04086fc81652b75e479
#
_cell.length_a   1.000
_cell.length_b   1.000
_cell.length_c   1.000
_cell.angle_alpha   90.00
_cell.angle_beta   90.00
_cell.angle_gamma   90.00
#
_symmetry.space_group_name_H-M   'P 1'
#
loop_
_entity.id
_entity.type
_entity.pdbx_description
1 polymer ?
#
loop_
_entity_poly.entity_id
_entity_poly.type
_entity_poly.pdbx_seq_one_letter_code
_entity_poly.pdbx_strand_id
1 'polypeptide(L)'
;VENNFIPETDEDGYVEIPDGTVYNKFVKMISPVEGYELKVNNDRTYTFATEPFAIEDFEADKYRLVASIIDPCTEQPYLASVLQSCGINVTNEQPAEVSMTTAQASGEISFALAAKEANTPITIDWGDGVEVNYTLGTDFSEIKSDIKGADLKIKGNITKLNCMANKLKVLDVSNCPKLEVLQAAYNYLSELDLTHSTELQNLEIFGSNTISELDLSHCKNLIRLVASQNFLSDLDVSKCTNLTYVDCSRMKRITALDLSNCHKIKNIIANECAIDKLTIPQDAPLEELS
;
A
#
# COMPACT_ATOMS: atom_id res chain seq x y z
N VAL A 1 -26.83 -31.70 -23.94
CA VAL A 1 -26.92 -30.70 -24.98
C VAL A 1 -27.50 -29.47 -24.28
N GLU A 2 -26.66 -28.67 -23.68
CA GLU A 2 -27.09 -27.45 -23.03
C GLU A 2 -27.24 -26.38 -24.09
N ASN A 3 -28.40 -25.72 -24.08
CA ASN A 3 -28.70 -24.63 -24.97
C ASN A 3 -27.72 -23.49 -24.68
N ASN A 4 -26.93 -23.13 -25.65
CA ASN A 4 -26.13 -21.91 -25.63
C ASN A 4 -27.08 -20.71 -25.70
N PHE A 5 -27.43 -20.19 -24.53
CA PHE A 5 -28.21 -18.97 -24.45
C PHE A 5 -27.28 -17.77 -24.63
N ILE A 6 -27.44 -17.05 -25.72
CA ILE A 6 -26.81 -15.76 -25.93
C ILE A 6 -27.82 -14.72 -25.46
N PRO A 7 -27.58 -14.05 -24.35
CA PRO A 7 -28.50 -13.03 -23.91
C PRO A 7 -28.44 -11.83 -24.84
N GLU A 8 -29.59 -11.40 -25.34
CA GLU A 8 -29.72 -10.11 -26.03
C GLU A 8 -29.69 -9.00 -24.99
N THR A 9 -28.96 -7.95 -25.28
CA THR A 9 -28.95 -6.72 -24.48
C THR A 9 -30.01 -5.78 -25.00
N ASP A 10 -30.80 -5.17 -24.10
CA ASP A 10 -31.70 -4.08 -24.45
C ASP A 10 -30.93 -2.77 -24.81
N GLU A 11 -31.66 -1.75 -25.20
CA GLU A 11 -31.09 -0.45 -25.61
C GLU A 11 -30.33 0.26 -24.46
N ASP A 12 -30.56 -0.14 -23.20
CA ASP A 12 -29.90 0.37 -21.99
C ASP A 12 -28.73 -0.50 -21.56
N GLY A 13 -28.43 -1.60 -22.27
CA GLY A 13 -27.34 -2.52 -21.98
C GLY A 13 -27.65 -3.52 -20.84
N TYR A 14 -28.91 -3.78 -20.56
CA TYR A 14 -29.34 -4.85 -19.66
C TYR A 14 -29.51 -6.17 -20.40
N VAL A 15 -29.19 -7.25 -19.72
CA VAL A 15 -29.39 -8.61 -20.21
C VAL A 15 -30.59 -9.20 -19.48
N GLU A 16 -31.67 -9.48 -20.20
CA GLU A 16 -32.84 -10.15 -19.66
C GLU A 16 -32.73 -11.67 -19.84
N ILE A 17 -32.83 -12.42 -18.75
CA ILE A 17 -32.88 -13.88 -18.79
C ILE A 17 -34.33 -14.35 -18.77
N PRO A 18 -34.64 -15.50 -19.38
CA PRO A 18 -36.03 -15.98 -19.56
C PRO A 18 -36.87 -16.14 -18.30
N ASP A 19 -36.28 -16.10 -17.12
CA ASP A 19 -36.99 -16.13 -15.84
C ASP A 19 -37.39 -14.74 -15.28
N GLY A 20 -37.11 -13.67 -16.05
CA GLY A 20 -37.40 -12.30 -15.64
C GLY A 20 -36.39 -11.70 -14.64
N THR A 21 -35.28 -12.38 -14.38
CA THR A 21 -34.24 -11.86 -13.50
C THR A 21 -33.27 -11.04 -14.34
N VAL A 22 -33.15 -9.75 -14.06
CA VAL A 22 -32.16 -8.87 -14.72
C VAL A 22 -30.79 -9.13 -14.13
N TYR A 23 -29.88 -9.68 -14.93
CA TYR A 23 -28.48 -9.83 -14.55
C TYR A 23 -27.61 -8.85 -15.36
N ASN A 24 -26.96 -7.97 -14.64
CA ASN A 24 -25.85 -7.13 -15.07
C ASN A 24 -26.14 -6.07 -16.14
N LYS A 25 -26.07 -4.84 -15.72
CA LYS A 25 -25.84 -3.72 -16.63
C LYS A 25 -24.47 -3.88 -17.29
N PHE A 26 -24.40 -3.75 -18.60
CA PHE A 26 -23.14 -3.76 -19.32
C PHE A 26 -22.37 -2.47 -18.97
N VAL A 27 -21.31 -2.61 -18.17
CA VAL A 27 -20.61 -1.45 -17.61
C VAL A 27 -19.55 -0.90 -18.59
N LYS A 28 -18.81 -1.77 -19.25
CA LYS A 28 -17.76 -1.37 -20.18
C LYS A 28 -17.29 -2.50 -21.07
N MET A 29 -17.04 -2.20 -22.36
CA MET A 29 -16.29 -3.06 -23.24
C MET A 29 -14.79 -2.79 -23.02
N ILE A 30 -14.04 -3.81 -22.59
CA ILE A 30 -12.61 -3.70 -22.27
C ILE A 30 -11.69 -4.22 -23.37
N SER A 31 -12.26 -4.83 -24.42
CA SER A 31 -11.50 -5.21 -25.60
C SER A 31 -11.68 -4.18 -26.71
N PRO A 32 -10.70 -3.97 -27.60
CA PRO A 32 -10.91 -3.30 -28.86
C PRO A 32 -12.04 -3.99 -29.65
N VAL A 33 -12.70 -3.27 -30.53
CA VAL A 33 -13.76 -3.84 -31.40
C VAL A 33 -13.26 -5.06 -32.19
N GLU A 34 -11.96 -5.06 -32.53
CA GLU A 34 -11.27 -6.14 -33.25
C GLU A 34 -10.87 -7.32 -32.33
N GLY A 35 -11.07 -7.19 -31.00
CA GLY A 35 -10.66 -8.19 -30.01
C GLY A 35 -9.16 -8.17 -29.69
N TYR A 36 -8.73 -9.11 -28.88
CA TYR A 36 -7.32 -9.36 -28.56
C TYR A 36 -6.87 -10.65 -29.24
N GLU A 37 -5.65 -10.64 -29.79
CA GLU A 37 -5.02 -11.87 -30.27
C GLU A 37 -4.64 -12.74 -29.06
N LEU A 38 -5.16 -13.97 -29.01
CA LEU A 38 -4.86 -14.92 -27.96
C LEU A 38 -3.60 -15.70 -28.32
N LYS A 39 -2.62 -15.68 -27.40
CA LYS A 39 -1.45 -16.54 -27.51
C LYS A 39 -1.75 -17.89 -26.85
N VAL A 40 -1.58 -18.95 -27.59
CA VAL A 40 -1.72 -20.33 -27.08
C VAL A 40 -0.43 -20.72 -26.40
N ASN A 41 -0.51 -21.09 -25.12
CA ASN A 41 0.61 -21.62 -24.38
C ASN A 41 0.84 -23.12 -24.70
N ASN A 42 2.00 -23.65 -24.32
CA ASN A 42 2.35 -25.06 -24.58
C ASN A 42 1.43 -26.08 -23.90
N ASP A 43 0.75 -25.69 -22.84
CA ASP A 43 -0.26 -26.48 -22.12
C ASP A 43 -1.69 -26.32 -22.66
N ARG A 44 -1.84 -25.67 -23.80
CA ARG A 44 -3.11 -25.30 -24.43
C ARG A 44 -3.96 -24.31 -23.63
N THR A 45 -3.38 -23.59 -22.71
CA THR A 45 -4.03 -22.44 -22.07
C THR A 45 -3.85 -21.18 -22.89
N TYR A 46 -4.71 -20.20 -22.65
CA TYR A 46 -4.64 -18.88 -23.29
C TYR A 46 -4.43 -17.84 -22.22
N THR A 47 -3.52 -16.91 -22.48
CA THR A 47 -3.32 -15.75 -21.60
C THR A 47 -3.43 -14.48 -22.40
N PHE A 48 -4.09 -13.49 -21.86
CA PHE A 48 -4.07 -12.14 -22.35
C PHE A 48 -4.04 -11.17 -21.16
N ALA A 49 -3.48 -10.01 -21.37
CA ALA A 49 -3.50 -8.93 -20.44
C ALA A 49 -4.16 -7.71 -21.07
N THR A 50 -4.97 -7.00 -20.31
CA THR A 50 -5.51 -5.71 -20.70
C THR A 50 -4.83 -4.62 -19.90
N GLU A 51 -4.86 -3.39 -20.42
CA GLU A 51 -4.50 -2.24 -19.61
C GLU A 51 -5.44 -2.15 -18.40
N PRO A 52 -4.94 -1.76 -17.23
CA PRO A 52 -5.79 -1.53 -16.06
C PRO A 52 -6.89 -0.53 -16.36
N PHE A 53 -8.08 -0.79 -15.90
CA PHE A 53 -9.20 0.13 -16.01
C PHE A 53 -9.97 0.18 -14.68
N ALA A 54 -10.51 1.35 -14.37
CA ALA A 54 -11.35 1.53 -13.21
C ALA A 54 -12.83 1.42 -13.59
N ILE A 55 -13.63 0.81 -12.74
CA ILE A 55 -15.08 0.84 -12.78
C ILE A 55 -15.52 1.71 -11.62
N GLU A 56 -16.15 2.84 -11.90
CA GLU A 56 -16.73 3.69 -10.87
C GLU A 56 -17.86 2.94 -10.14
N ASP A 57 -17.97 3.13 -8.83
CA ASP A 57 -18.98 2.52 -7.97
C ASP A 57 -19.01 0.97 -8.03
N PHE A 58 -17.84 0.34 -8.18
CA PHE A 58 -17.74 -1.12 -8.25
C PHE A 58 -18.01 -1.77 -6.89
N GLU A 59 -19.04 -2.60 -6.84
CA GLU A 59 -19.34 -3.47 -5.69
C GLU A 59 -19.09 -4.93 -6.12
N ALA A 60 -18.04 -5.56 -5.59
CA ALA A 60 -17.52 -6.86 -6.05
C ALA A 60 -18.54 -8.01 -5.98
N ASP A 61 -19.54 -7.92 -5.12
CA ASP A 61 -20.64 -8.87 -4.97
C ASP A 61 -21.77 -8.69 -5.99
N LYS A 62 -21.81 -7.53 -6.65
CA LYS A 62 -22.86 -7.18 -7.63
C LYS A 62 -22.42 -7.36 -9.09
N TYR A 63 -21.13 -7.59 -9.34
CA TYR A 63 -20.60 -7.67 -10.70
C TYR A 63 -19.89 -8.99 -10.95
N ARG A 64 -19.99 -9.44 -12.18
CA ARG A 64 -19.21 -10.59 -12.68
C ARG A 64 -18.48 -10.18 -13.95
N LEU A 65 -17.22 -10.59 -14.05
CA LEU A 65 -16.51 -10.46 -15.30
C LEU A 65 -16.89 -11.63 -16.21
N VAL A 66 -17.35 -11.32 -17.40
CA VAL A 66 -17.64 -12.31 -18.45
C VAL A 66 -16.63 -12.09 -19.58
N ALA A 67 -15.83 -13.10 -19.89
CA ALA A 67 -15.00 -13.13 -21.07
C ALA A 67 -15.60 -14.12 -22.07
N SER A 68 -15.76 -13.69 -23.30
CA SER A 68 -16.18 -14.55 -24.40
C SER A 68 -15.08 -14.63 -25.44
N ILE A 69 -14.85 -15.84 -25.97
CA ILE A 69 -13.97 -16.06 -27.13
C ILE A 69 -14.87 -16.18 -28.35
N ILE A 70 -14.65 -15.36 -29.34
CA ILE A 70 -15.40 -15.41 -30.60
C ILE A 70 -14.59 -16.21 -31.61
N ASP A 71 -15.22 -17.22 -32.22
CA ASP A 71 -14.63 -17.93 -33.36
C ASP A 71 -14.67 -17.03 -34.61
N PRO A 72 -13.53 -16.61 -35.14
CA PRO A 72 -13.49 -15.74 -36.29
C PRO A 72 -14.06 -16.37 -37.57
N CYS A 73 -14.22 -17.71 -37.62
CA CYS A 73 -14.76 -18.40 -38.78
C CYS A 73 -16.29 -18.49 -38.78
N THR A 74 -16.90 -18.48 -37.61
CA THR A 74 -18.37 -18.66 -37.49
C THR A 74 -19.07 -17.43 -36.92
N GLU A 75 -18.31 -16.44 -36.46
CA GLU A 75 -18.82 -15.27 -35.71
C GLU A 75 -19.68 -15.61 -34.49
N GLN A 76 -19.65 -16.87 -34.07
CA GLN A 76 -20.38 -17.33 -32.88
C GLN A 76 -19.50 -17.22 -31.64
N PRO A 77 -20.02 -16.63 -30.58
CA PRO A 77 -19.28 -16.59 -29.33
C PRO A 77 -19.21 -18.00 -28.72
N TYR A 78 -18.00 -18.51 -28.52
CA TYR A 78 -17.80 -19.59 -27.58
C TYR A 78 -17.88 -19.00 -26.18
N LEU A 79 -19.01 -19.21 -25.52
CA LEU A 79 -19.08 -19.03 -24.10
C LEU A 79 -18.18 -20.09 -23.46
N ALA A 80 -16.91 -19.78 -23.28
CA ALA A 80 -16.15 -20.43 -22.26
C ALA A 80 -16.86 -20.13 -20.96
N SER A 81 -17.39 -21.15 -20.29
CA SER A 81 -17.85 -21.04 -18.91
C SER A 81 -16.61 -20.78 -18.08
N VAL A 82 -16.15 -19.58 -18.18
CA VAL A 82 -14.96 -19.14 -17.56
C VAL A 82 -15.37 -18.59 -16.26
N LEU A 83 -14.64 -18.97 -15.30
CA LEU A 83 -14.22 -18.01 -14.33
C LEU A 83 -14.62 -18.26 -12.91
N GLN A 84 -14.86 -19.48 -12.56
CA GLN A 84 -14.67 -19.83 -11.15
C GLN A 84 -13.20 -20.12 -10.78
N SER A 85 -12.29 -20.20 -11.76
CA SER A 85 -10.90 -20.56 -11.49
C SER A 85 -9.85 -19.51 -11.84
N CYS A 86 -10.20 -18.44 -12.52
CA CYS A 86 -9.33 -17.30 -12.60
C CYS A 86 -9.51 -16.52 -11.30
N GLY A 87 -8.55 -16.61 -10.40
CA GLY A 87 -8.43 -15.75 -9.25
C GLY A 87 -8.22 -14.31 -9.67
N ILE A 88 -9.23 -13.72 -10.30
CA ILE A 88 -9.34 -12.29 -10.37
C ILE A 88 -9.76 -11.88 -8.97
N ASN A 89 -8.78 -11.63 -8.14
CA ASN A 89 -9.01 -10.78 -7.00
C ASN A 89 -9.38 -9.41 -7.57
N VAL A 90 -10.66 -9.21 -7.82
CA VAL A 90 -11.17 -7.87 -7.99
C VAL A 90 -11.15 -7.28 -6.59
N THR A 91 -10.00 -6.80 -6.22
CA THR A 91 -9.89 -5.98 -5.04
C THR A 91 -10.48 -4.64 -5.45
N ASN A 92 -11.49 -4.21 -4.74
CA ASN A 92 -11.94 -2.81 -4.72
C ASN A 92 -10.87 -1.98 -3.97
N GLU A 93 -9.60 -2.33 -4.18
CA GLU A 93 -8.49 -1.61 -3.61
C GLU A 93 -8.35 -0.33 -4.43
N GLN A 94 -8.77 0.77 -3.85
CA GLN A 94 -8.29 2.07 -4.27
C GLN A 94 -6.78 1.94 -4.45
N PRO A 95 -6.20 2.47 -5.54
CA PRO A 95 -4.76 2.41 -5.71
C PRO A 95 -4.11 2.99 -4.46
N ALA A 96 -3.13 2.26 -3.91
CA ALA A 96 -2.41 2.75 -2.74
C ALA A 96 -1.95 4.18 -2.99
N GLU A 97 -2.25 5.07 -2.06
CA GLU A 97 -1.93 6.50 -2.15
C GLU A 97 -1.24 6.96 -0.88
N VAL A 98 -0.11 7.63 -1.03
CA VAL A 98 0.53 8.43 0.00
C VAL A 98 0.24 9.90 -0.28
N SER A 99 -0.32 10.60 0.70
CA SER A 99 -0.51 12.04 0.64
C SER A 99 0.45 12.74 1.61
N MET A 100 1.05 13.83 1.17
CA MET A 100 2.02 14.58 1.96
C MET A 100 1.81 16.07 1.80
N THR A 101 2.03 16.84 2.90
CA THR A 101 2.11 18.28 2.84
C THR A 101 3.47 18.74 3.36
N THR A 102 4.24 19.43 2.52
CA THR A 102 5.54 19.99 2.90
C THR A 102 5.46 21.46 3.31
N ALA A 103 6.35 21.87 4.20
CA ALA A 103 6.59 23.28 4.52
C ALA A 103 7.56 23.95 3.54
N GLN A 104 8.15 23.20 2.62
CA GLN A 104 9.09 23.72 1.64
C GLN A 104 8.36 24.50 0.55
N ALA A 105 8.75 25.73 0.34
CA ALA A 105 8.09 26.61 -0.62
C ALA A 105 8.65 26.51 -2.05
N SER A 106 9.89 26.02 -2.19
CA SER A 106 10.59 25.89 -3.48
C SER A 106 11.83 25.03 -3.33
N GLY A 107 12.42 24.64 -4.44
CA GLY A 107 13.62 23.82 -4.54
C GLY A 107 13.33 22.34 -4.73
N GLU A 108 14.38 21.55 -4.74
CA GLU A 108 14.29 20.10 -4.97
C GLU A 108 13.75 19.37 -3.74
N ILE A 109 12.88 18.43 -3.97
CA ILE A 109 12.40 17.43 -3.01
C ILE A 109 12.67 16.05 -3.56
N SER A 110 13.01 15.09 -2.71
CA SER A 110 13.34 13.73 -3.14
C SER A 110 12.71 12.68 -2.24
N PHE A 111 12.32 11.58 -2.85
CA PHE A 111 11.87 10.36 -2.19
C PHE A 111 12.69 9.19 -2.67
N ALA A 112 13.00 8.23 -1.79
CA ALA A 112 13.45 6.93 -2.23
C ALA A 112 12.31 5.92 -2.05
N LEU A 113 11.96 5.23 -3.13
CA LEU A 113 10.79 4.36 -3.22
C LEU A 113 11.20 2.98 -3.71
N ALA A 114 10.49 1.95 -3.25
CA ALA A 114 10.58 0.62 -3.79
C ALA A 114 9.23 -0.07 -3.79
N ALA A 115 9.08 -1.08 -4.63
CA ALA A 115 7.91 -1.94 -4.71
C ALA A 115 8.28 -3.39 -4.43
N LYS A 116 7.30 -4.25 -4.29
CA LYS A 116 7.51 -5.68 -4.06
C LYS A 116 8.02 -6.38 -5.32
N GLU A 117 7.60 -5.89 -6.49
CA GLU A 117 7.93 -6.46 -7.79
C GLU A 117 8.65 -5.44 -8.66
N ALA A 118 9.53 -5.93 -9.52
CA ALA A 118 10.18 -5.09 -10.50
C ALA A 118 9.18 -4.58 -11.55
N ASN A 119 9.45 -3.40 -12.11
CA ASN A 119 8.60 -2.73 -13.09
C ASN A 119 7.20 -2.35 -12.57
N THR A 120 7.06 -2.10 -11.26
CA THR A 120 5.81 -1.62 -10.68
C THR A 120 5.57 -0.16 -11.11
N PRO A 121 4.46 0.14 -11.80
CA PRO A 121 4.13 1.50 -12.18
C PRO A 121 3.62 2.29 -10.97
N ILE A 122 4.04 3.54 -10.89
CA ILE A 122 3.53 4.54 -9.94
C ILE A 122 3.36 5.88 -10.64
N THR A 123 2.59 6.78 -10.02
CA THR A 123 2.55 8.19 -10.39
C THR A 123 2.92 9.07 -9.20
N ILE A 124 3.52 10.22 -9.47
CA ILE A 124 3.82 11.25 -8.47
C ILE A 124 3.28 12.58 -8.96
N ASP A 125 2.44 13.21 -8.14
CA ASP A 125 2.06 14.61 -8.25
C ASP A 125 2.98 15.44 -7.35
N TRP A 126 3.73 16.35 -7.94
CA TRP A 126 4.69 17.21 -7.26
C TRP A 126 4.08 18.52 -6.74
N GLY A 127 2.73 18.56 -6.65
CA GLY A 127 1.97 19.65 -6.06
C GLY A 127 1.31 20.58 -7.07
N ASP A 128 1.30 20.25 -8.37
CA ASP A 128 0.60 21.02 -9.41
C ASP A 128 -0.65 20.30 -9.95
N GLY A 129 -1.02 19.16 -9.38
CA GLY A 129 -2.13 18.34 -9.84
C GLY A 129 -1.80 17.50 -11.08
N VAL A 130 -0.54 17.49 -11.54
CA VAL A 130 -0.11 16.73 -12.72
C VAL A 130 0.63 15.48 -12.29
N GLU A 131 0.08 14.33 -12.63
CA GLU A 131 0.69 13.05 -12.35
C GLU A 131 1.81 12.72 -13.35
N VAL A 132 3.00 12.43 -12.83
CA VAL A 132 4.16 12.00 -13.61
C VAL A 132 4.40 10.52 -13.38
N ASN A 133 4.50 9.74 -14.45
CA ASN A 133 4.70 8.29 -14.39
C ASN A 133 6.16 7.92 -14.07
N TYR A 134 6.32 6.94 -13.19
CA TYR A 134 7.60 6.30 -12.86
C TYR A 134 7.43 4.79 -12.78
N THR A 135 8.55 4.09 -12.81
CA THR A 135 8.59 2.63 -12.66
C THR A 135 9.58 2.26 -11.56
N LEU A 136 9.13 1.48 -10.59
CA LEU A 136 9.93 1.06 -9.44
C LEU A 136 10.48 -0.35 -9.61
N GLY A 137 11.66 -0.57 -9.01
CA GLY A 137 12.23 -1.88 -8.73
C GLY A 137 11.94 -2.35 -7.30
N THR A 138 12.61 -3.43 -6.89
CA THR A 138 12.53 -4.00 -5.52
C THR A 138 13.46 -3.32 -4.53
N ASP A 139 14.45 -2.59 -5.03
CA ASP A 139 15.38 -1.79 -4.23
C ASP A 139 14.99 -0.32 -4.26
N PHE A 140 15.42 0.43 -3.26
CA PHE A 140 15.19 1.86 -3.21
C PHE A 140 15.73 2.57 -4.47
N SER A 141 14.85 3.27 -5.15
CA SER A 141 15.16 4.16 -6.26
C SER A 141 14.89 5.60 -5.82
N GLU A 142 15.89 6.46 -5.89
CA GLU A 142 15.73 7.88 -5.61
C GLU A 142 15.01 8.56 -6.78
N ILE A 143 13.93 9.25 -6.47
CA ILE A 143 13.14 10.05 -7.41
C ILE A 143 13.06 11.47 -6.86
N LYS A 144 13.39 12.44 -7.67
CA LYS A 144 13.43 13.84 -7.26
C LYS A 144 12.91 14.77 -8.33
N SER A 145 12.39 15.90 -7.89
CA SER A 145 11.89 16.98 -8.73
C SER A 145 11.91 18.30 -7.98
N ASP A 146 11.85 19.39 -8.72
CA ASP A 146 11.48 20.66 -8.12
C ASP A 146 10.04 20.59 -7.63
N ILE A 147 9.83 21.12 -6.43
CA ILE A 147 8.52 21.22 -5.83
C ILE A 147 7.65 22.22 -6.60
N LYS A 148 6.43 21.86 -6.90
CA LYS A 148 5.49 22.69 -7.65
C LYS A 148 4.32 23.18 -6.80
N GLY A 149 4.11 22.58 -5.64
CA GLY A 149 3.12 22.95 -4.64
C GLY A 149 3.37 22.26 -3.31
N ALA A 150 2.59 22.59 -2.29
CA ALA A 150 2.79 22.08 -0.93
C ALA A 150 2.28 20.63 -0.79
N ASP A 151 1.21 20.28 -1.50
CA ASP A 151 0.51 19.01 -1.38
C ASP A 151 0.99 18.07 -2.47
N LEU A 152 1.59 16.98 -2.06
CA LEU A 152 2.25 15.98 -2.91
C LEU A 152 1.50 14.66 -2.79
N LYS A 153 1.47 13.88 -3.87
CA LYS A 153 0.83 12.57 -3.86
C LYS A 153 1.68 11.55 -4.59
N ILE A 154 1.72 10.34 -4.04
CA ILE A 154 2.29 9.16 -4.70
C ILE A 154 1.18 8.13 -4.81
N LYS A 155 0.88 7.63 -6.02
CA LYS A 155 -0.08 6.57 -6.26
C LYS A 155 0.60 5.34 -6.81
N GLY A 156 0.22 4.17 -6.30
CA GLY A 156 0.71 2.87 -6.74
C GLY A 156 1.21 2.00 -5.60
N ASN A 157 1.46 0.74 -5.89
CA ASN A 157 1.79 -0.29 -4.91
C ASN A 157 3.25 -0.19 -4.45
N ILE A 158 3.56 0.77 -3.58
CA ILE A 158 4.86 0.89 -2.93
C ILE A 158 4.91 0.00 -1.67
N THR A 159 6.07 -0.56 -1.39
CA THR A 159 6.35 -1.29 -0.14
C THR A 159 7.39 -0.59 0.72
N LYS A 160 8.16 0.31 0.15
CA LYS A 160 9.18 1.07 0.90
C LYS A 160 9.10 2.54 0.53
N LEU A 161 9.08 3.39 1.54
CA LEU A 161 9.10 4.84 1.40
C LEU A 161 10.16 5.44 2.31
N ASN A 162 11.10 6.15 1.73
CA ASN A 162 11.97 7.08 2.43
C ASN A 162 11.64 8.50 1.98
N CYS A 163 11.10 9.28 2.90
CA CYS A 163 10.77 10.69 2.72
C CYS A 163 11.43 11.58 3.77
N MET A 164 12.62 11.17 4.26
CA MET A 164 13.38 11.90 5.27
C MET A 164 13.76 13.31 4.80
N ALA A 165 13.83 14.24 5.75
CA ALA A 165 14.36 15.60 5.55
C ALA A 165 13.63 16.46 4.48
N ASN A 166 12.36 16.17 4.22
CA ASN A 166 11.53 16.89 3.24
C ASN A 166 10.63 17.97 3.86
N LYS A 167 10.86 18.31 5.15
CA LYS A 167 10.07 19.31 5.89
C LYS A 167 8.56 19.01 5.85
N LEU A 168 8.18 17.74 5.84
CA LEU A 168 6.78 17.33 5.81
C LEU A 168 6.09 17.70 7.11
N LYS A 169 4.92 18.34 7.01
CA LYS A 169 4.00 18.62 8.12
C LYS A 169 2.92 17.54 8.25
N VAL A 170 2.53 16.97 7.12
CA VAL A 170 1.54 15.89 7.04
C VAL A 170 2.13 14.75 6.22
N LEU A 171 1.92 13.54 6.68
CA LEU A 171 2.21 12.30 5.96
C LEU A 171 1.08 11.33 6.25
N ASP A 172 0.28 11.05 5.23
CA ASP A 172 -0.81 10.07 5.27
C ASP A 172 -0.41 8.84 4.47
N VAL A 173 -0.28 7.71 5.15
CA VAL A 173 0.02 6.38 4.61
C VAL A 173 -1.12 5.39 4.85
N SER A 174 -2.29 5.87 5.28
CA SER A 174 -3.45 5.03 5.64
C SER A 174 -3.92 4.13 4.50
N ASN A 175 -3.72 4.58 3.25
CA ASN A 175 -4.05 3.82 2.06
C ASN A 175 -2.88 2.97 1.51
N CYS A 176 -1.84 2.72 2.32
CA CYS A 176 -0.68 1.90 1.93
C CYS A 176 -0.51 0.66 2.82
N PRO A 177 -1.47 -0.29 2.85
CA PRO A 177 -1.44 -1.43 3.77
C PRO A 177 -0.26 -2.39 3.54
N LYS A 178 0.36 -2.33 2.35
CA LYS A 178 1.52 -3.17 1.97
C LYS A 178 2.87 -2.51 2.28
N LEU A 179 2.88 -1.37 2.99
CA LEU A 179 4.12 -0.68 3.34
C LEU A 179 4.91 -1.47 4.38
N GLU A 180 6.12 -1.88 4.02
CA GLU A 180 7.04 -2.66 4.85
C GLU A 180 8.09 -1.76 5.53
N VAL A 181 8.49 -0.68 4.87
CA VAL A 181 9.51 0.25 5.36
C VAL A 181 9.04 1.69 5.23
N LEU A 182 9.02 2.41 6.35
CA LEU A 182 8.74 3.84 6.40
C LEU A 182 9.88 4.57 7.09
N GLN A 183 10.60 5.41 6.34
CA GLN A 183 11.63 6.30 6.85
C GLN A 183 11.17 7.76 6.65
N ALA A 184 10.69 8.38 7.73
CA ALA A 184 10.13 9.73 7.74
C ALA A 184 10.81 10.64 8.79
N ALA A 185 12.06 10.35 9.11
CA ALA A 185 12.85 11.14 10.05
C ALA A 185 13.15 12.56 9.53
N TYR A 186 13.51 13.46 10.45
CA TYR A 186 13.87 14.85 10.13
C TYR A 186 12.79 15.64 9.37
N ASN A 187 11.52 15.38 9.69
CA ASN A 187 10.37 16.13 9.19
C ASN A 187 9.73 16.97 10.32
N TYR A 188 8.57 17.53 10.10
CA TYR A 188 7.82 18.36 11.07
C TYR A 188 6.47 17.72 11.41
N LEU A 189 6.42 16.37 11.41
CA LEU A 189 5.20 15.61 11.68
C LEU A 189 4.81 15.78 13.15
N SER A 190 3.53 16.07 13.41
CA SER A 190 2.94 16.09 14.75
C SER A 190 2.12 14.84 15.05
N GLU A 191 1.72 14.12 14.02
CA GLU A 191 0.93 12.89 14.07
C GLU A 191 1.36 11.94 12.96
N LEU A 192 1.07 10.67 13.13
CA LEU A 192 1.27 9.64 12.11
C LEU A 192 0.29 8.49 12.36
N ASP A 193 -0.64 8.29 11.44
CA ASP A 193 -1.60 7.19 11.49
C ASP A 193 -1.02 5.92 10.83
N LEU A 194 -0.88 4.86 11.63
CA LEU A 194 -0.36 3.56 11.21
C LEU A 194 -1.41 2.44 11.36
N THR A 195 -2.69 2.77 11.55
CA THR A 195 -3.76 1.79 11.81
C THR A 195 -3.91 0.75 10.70
N HIS A 196 -3.56 1.10 9.45
CA HIS A 196 -3.60 0.20 8.30
C HIS A 196 -2.23 -0.38 7.91
N SER A 197 -1.14 -0.01 8.62
CA SER A 197 0.24 -0.42 8.29
C SER A 197 0.59 -1.80 8.84
N THR A 198 -0.20 -2.82 8.49
CA THR A 198 -0.11 -4.17 9.07
C THR A 198 1.14 -4.94 8.63
N GLU A 199 1.75 -4.59 7.50
CA GLU A 199 2.96 -5.22 6.97
C GLU A 199 4.24 -4.48 7.38
N LEU A 200 4.13 -3.40 8.17
CA LEU A 200 5.27 -2.55 8.53
C LEU A 200 6.29 -3.32 9.38
N GLN A 201 7.53 -3.35 8.90
CA GLN A 201 8.69 -4.02 9.50
C GLN A 201 9.72 -3.03 10.04
N ASN A 202 9.90 -1.90 9.37
CA ASN A 202 10.85 -0.87 9.76
C ASN A 202 10.18 0.50 9.79
N LEU A 203 10.22 1.15 10.97
CA LEU A 203 9.71 2.50 11.18
C LEU A 203 10.82 3.40 11.71
N GLU A 204 11.15 4.46 10.97
CA GLU A 204 12.11 5.48 11.37
C GLU A 204 11.49 6.87 11.31
N ILE A 205 11.21 7.45 12.48
CA ILE A 205 10.51 8.74 12.64
C ILE A 205 11.28 9.70 13.58
N PHE A 206 12.56 9.48 13.73
CA PHE A 206 13.39 10.24 14.66
C PHE A 206 13.71 11.66 14.17
N GLY A 207 14.08 12.53 15.11
CA GLY A 207 14.60 13.88 14.86
C GLY A 207 13.56 14.84 14.27
N SER A 208 13.52 16.05 14.74
CA SER A 208 12.68 17.17 14.26
C SER A 208 11.15 16.96 14.21
N ASN A 209 10.64 15.73 14.31
CA ASN A 209 9.22 15.46 14.43
C ASN A 209 8.73 15.82 15.84
N THR A 210 7.45 16.13 15.97
CA THR A 210 6.82 16.53 17.24
C THR A 210 5.72 15.57 17.65
N ILE A 211 5.84 14.30 17.24
CA ILE A 211 4.85 13.25 17.49
C ILE A 211 4.73 13.05 19.01
N SER A 212 3.52 13.20 19.53
CA SER A 212 3.22 13.05 20.97
C SER A 212 2.46 11.78 21.30
N GLU A 213 1.83 11.15 20.31
CA GLU A 213 1.10 9.90 20.40
C GLU A 213 1.45 9.01 19.20
N LEU A 214 1.62 7.71 19.40
CA LEU A 214 1.95 6.76 18.35
C LEU A 214 1.26 5.42 18.65
N ASP A 215 0.28 5.06 17.84
CA ASP A 215 -0.40 3.77 17.94
C ASP A 215 0.31 2.72 17.06
N LEU A 216 0.93 1.73 17.70
CA LEU A 216 1.59 0.59 17.05
C LEU A 216 0.79 -0.72 17.19
N SER A 217 -0.46 -0.67 17.66
CA SER A 217 -1.28 -1.86 17.94
C SER A 217 -1.51 -2.74 16.71
N HIS A 218 -1.46 -2.18 15.51
CA HIS A 218 -1.61 -2.87 14.23
C HIS A 218 -0.28 -3.29 13.59
N CYS A 219 0.86 -2.78 14.08
CA CYS A 219 2.20 -3.04 13.52
C CYS A 219 2.85 -4.33 14.07
N LYS A 220 2.15 -5.46 13.95
CA LYS A 220 2.57 -6.76 14.51
C LYS A 220 3.85 -7.32 13.87
N ASN A 221 4.15 -6.89 12.66
CA ASN A 221 5.33 -7.31 11.90
C ASN A 221 6.56 -6.43 12.16
N LEU A 222 6.44 -5.43 13.06
CA LEU A 222 7.52 -4.47 13.31
C LEU A 222 8.74 -5.17 13.90
N ILE A 223 9.89 -5.00 13.22
CA ILE A 223 11.19 -5.57 13.58
C ILE A 223 12.12 -4.49 14.14
N ARG A 224 12.06 -3.29 13.55
CA ARG A 224 12.90 -2.16 13.90
C ARG A 224 12.07 -0.90 14.11
N LEU A 225 12.26 -0.25 15.25
CA LEU A 225 11.65 1.04 15.61
C LEU A 225 12.73 2.04 15.98
N VAL A 226 12.80 3.16 15.25
CA VAL A 226 13.63 4.31 15.62
C VAL A 226 12.72 5.53 15.74
N ALA A 227 12.37 5.86 16.97
CA ALA A 227 11.44 6.94 17.27
C ALA A 227 12.05 8.05 18.16
N SER A 228 13.39 8.04 18.29
CA SER A 228 14.11 8.98 19.15
C SER A 228 13.83 10.47 18.81
N GLN A 229 13.98 11.32 19.82
CA GLN A 229 13.80 12.77 19.68
C GLN A 229 12.36 13.19 19.27
N ASN A 230 11.35 12.47 19.71
CA ASN A 230 9.95 12.83 19.63
C ASN A 230 9.40 13.27 21.01
N PHE A 231 8.10 13.57 21.07
CA PHE A 231 7.45 14.08 22.29
C PHE A 231 6.54 13.03 22.94
N LEU A 232 6.71 11.75 22.61
CA LEU A 232 5.92 10.66 23.20
C LEU A 232 6.04 10.66 24.74
N SER A 233 4.92 10.50 25.41
CA SER A 233 4.85 10.29 26.86
C SER A 233 4.72 8.82 27.23
N ASP A 234 4.34 7.99 26.26
CA ASP A 234 4.25 6.54 26.36
C ASP A 234 4.66 5.91 25.04
N LEU A 235 5.15 4.67 25.10
CA LEU A 235 5.50 3.87 23.92
C LEU A 235 5.03 2.44 24.12
N ASP A 236 3.80 2.15 23.69
CA ASP A 236 3.23 0.79 23.74
C ASP A 236 3.68 -0.04 22.55
N VAL A 237 4.58 -0.99 22.81
CA VAL A 237 5.06 -1.99 21.84
C VAL A 237 4.55 -3.40 22.12
N SER A 238 3.52 -3.54 22.98
CA SER A 238 2.99 -4.83 23.44
C SER A 238 2.51 -5.74 22.29
N LYS A 239 2.17 -5.19 21.15
CA LYS A 239 1.76 -5.91 19.93
C LYS A 239 2.90 -6.19 18.94
N CYS A 240 4.07 -5.56 19.15
CA CYS A 240 5.23 -5.67 18.27
C CYS A 240 6.12 -6.87 18.64
N THR A 241 5.55 -8.08 18.63
CA THR A 241 6.23 -9.30 19.14
C THR A 241 7.44 -9.74 18.30
N ASN A 242 7.62 -9.15 17.10
CA ASN A 242 8.77 -9.37 16.25
C ASN A 242 9.90 -8.35 16.45
N LEU A 243 9.74 -7.40 17.36
CA LEU A 243 10.68 -6.32 17.58
C LEU A 243 12.05 -6.85 18.02
N THR A 244 13.10 -6.47 17.27
CA THR A 244 14.50 -6.80 17.56
C THR A 244 15.32 -5.58 17.95
N TYR A 245 14.90 -4.40 17.53
CA TYR A 245 15.61 -3.15 17.76
C TYR A 245 14.62 -2.04 18.11
N VAL A 246 14.87 -1.32 19.20
CA VAL A 246 14.15 -0.11 19.57
C VAL A 246 15.13 1.00 19.96
N ASP A 247 14.95 2.18 19.38
CA ASP A 247 15.62 3.41 19.79
C ASP A 247 14.56 4.46 20.17
N CYS A 248 14.48 4.75 21.44
CA CYS A 248 13.63 5.78 22.03
C CYS A 248 14.45 6.90 22.71
N SER A 249 15.72 7.06 22.33
CA SER A 249 16.61 8.06 22.92
C SER A 249 16.05 9.48 22.88
N ARG A 250 16.38 10.25 23.92
CA ARG A 250 15.99 11.66 24.06
C ARG A 250 14.49 11.90 24.15
N MET A 251 13.72 10.90 24.50
CA MET A 251 12.31 11.03 24.84
C MET A 251 12.14 11.28 26.35
N LYS A 252 12.27 12.54 26.74
CA LYS A 252 12.32 12.94 28.17
C LYS A 252 11.02 12.76 28.94
N ARG A 253 9.93 12.37 28.28
CA ARG A 253 8.62 12.18 28.89
C ARG A 253 8.29 10.72 29.15
N ILE A 254 9.01 9.79 28.54
CA ILE A 254 8.83 8.36 28.75
C ILE A 254 9.50 7.99 30.07
N THR A 255 8.72 7.51 31.03
CA THR A 255 9.19 7.06 32.35
C THR A 255 9.20 5.55 32.51
N ALA A 256 8.49 4.84 31.64
CA ALA A 256 8.46 3.39 31.61
C ALA A 256 8.57 2.87 30.18
N LEU A 257 9.23 1.73 30.01
CA LEU A 257 9.25 0.97 28.75
C LEU A 257 9.02 -0.50 29.04
N ASP A 258 7.91 -1.03 28.57
CA ASP A 258 7.55 -2.44 28.75
C ASP A 258 7.75 -3.22 27.47
N LEU A 259 8.80 -4.04 27.45
CA LEU A 259 9.16 -4.94 26.35
C LEU A 259 8.82 -6.40 26.67
N SER A 260 8.00 -6.68 27.67
CA SER A 260 7.72 -8.04 28.16
C SER A 260 7.25 -9.02 27.07
N ASN A 261 6.63 -8.53 26.01
CA ASN A 261 6.17 -9.32 24.85
C ASN A 261 7.18 -9.38 23.69
N CYS A 262 8.32 -8.67 23.80
CA CYS A 262 9.32 -8.58 22.73
C CYS A 262 10.44 -9.60 22.90
N HIS A 263 10.13 -10.90 22.83
CA HIS A 263 11.07 -12.01 23.08
C HIS A 263 12.25 -12.08 22.09
N LYS A 264 12.19 -11.31 20.99
CA LYS A 264 13.26 -11.24 19.98
C LYS A 264 14.14 -10.01 20.13
N ILE A 265 13.91 -9.17 21.15
CA ILE A 265 14.64 -7.91 21.33
C ILE A 265 16.12 -8.15 21.54
N LYS A 266 16.95 -7.44 20.77
CA LYS A 266 18.42 -7.51 20.80
C LYS A 266 19.03 -6.20 21.23
N ASN A 267 18.51 -5.09 20.70
CA ASN A 267 19.09 -3.77 20.94
C ASN A 267 18.02 -2.82 21.49
N ILE A 268 18.33 -2.24 22.64
CA ILE A 268 17.51 -1.22 23.30
C ILE A 268 18.39 0.01 23.48
N ILE A 269 18.05 1.09 22.78
CA ILE A 269 18.75 2.36 22.86
C ILE A 269 17.79 3.38 23.48
N ALA A 270 18.09 3.80 24.70
CA ALA A 270 17.22 4.69 25.49
C ALA A 270 18.02 5.84 26.16
N ASN A 271 19.08 6.28 25.50
CA ASN A 271 19.95 7.34 26.00
C ASN A 271 19.19 8.65 26.25
N GLU A 272 19.49 9.32 27.33
CA GLU A 272 18.88 10.62 27.69
C GLU A 272 17.33 10.57 27.84
N CYS A 273 16.78 9.40 28.18
CA CYS A 273 15.38 9.21 28.58
C CYS A 273 15.19 9.42 30.09
N ALA A 274 13.93 9.53 30.50
CA ALA A 274 13.54 9.55 31.93
C ALA A 274 13.03 8.18 32.43
N ILE A 275 13.40 7.08 31.76
CA ILE A 275 12.93 5.74 32.07
C ILE A 275 13.47 5.32 33.43
N ASP A 276 12.57 5.12 34.38
CA ASP A 276 12.84 4.55 35.71
C ASP A 276 12.34 3.10 35.87
N LYS A 277 11.51 2.65 34.89
CA LYS A 277 11.01 1.29 34.86
C LYS A 277 11.18 0.68 33.44
N LEU A 278 12.06 -0.30 33.36
CA LEU A 278 12.29 -1.09 32.14
C LEU A 278 11.94 -2.55 32.39
N THR A 279 11.05 -3.12 31.59
CA THR A 279 10.71 -4.55 31.65
C THR A 279 11.20 -5.23 30.37
N ILE A 280 11.99 -6.30 30.51
CA ILE A 280 12.57 -7.07 29.40
C ILE A 280 12.24 -8.56 29.67
N PRO A 281 11.90 -9.35 28.61
CA PRO A 281 11.72 -10.80 28.77
C PRO A 281 13.03 -11.46 29.24
N GLN A 282 12.93 -12.47 30.13
CA GLN A 282 14.10 -13.18 30.63
C GLN A 282 14.85 -13.96 29.55
N ASP A 283 14.16 -14.37 28.50
CA ASP A 283 14.68 -15.15 27.37
C ASP A 283 15.09 -14.26 26.16
N ALA A 284 15.03 -12.95 26.31
CA ALA A 284 15.44 -12.03 25.25
C ALA A 284 16.94 -12.21 24.92
N PRO A 285 17.29 -12.33 23.62
CA PRO A 285 18.68 -12.45 23.17
C PRO A 285 19.36 -11.07 23.14
N LEU A 286 19.37 -10.36 24.27
CA LEU A 286 19.83 -9.00 24.37
C LEU A 286 21.33 -8.90 24.08
N GLU A 287 21.69 -8.03 23.13
CA GLU A 287 23.04 -7.74 22.69
C GLU A 287 23.51 -6.35 23.15
N GLU A 288 22.60 -5.37 23.20
CA GLU A 288 22.90 -3.98 23.53
C GLU A 288 21.80 -3.35 24.39
N LEU A 289 22.21 -2.65 25.44
CA LEU A 289 21.36 -1.79 26.29
C LEU A 289 22.14 -0.51 26.62
N SER A 290 21.62 0.64 26.20
CA SER A 290 22.27 1.93 26.42
C SER A 290 21.28 3.06 26.72
#